data_254381ae2c2ce7fbeb3878ab220eeb7d
#
_entry.id   254381ae2c2ce7fbeb3878ab220eeb7d
#
_cell.length_a   1.000
_cell.length_b   1.000
_cell.length_c   1.000
_cell.angle_alpha   90.00
_cell.angle_beta   90.00
_cell.angle_gamma   90.00
#
_symmetry.space_group_name_H-M   'P 1'
#
loop_
_entity.id
_entity.type
_entity.pdbx_description
1 polymer ?
#
loop_
_entity_poly.entity_id
_entity_poly.type
_entity_poly.pdbx_seq_one_letter_code
_entity_poly.pdbx_strand_id
1 'polypeptide(L)'
;MKWRLPMKLKIISCKTLKNYLGRKDVLLLDLREKSAYDATHYAGAIWADWENLEKEVDRLLSAAEEPIQWIILYCDHGNISLVSARDLAKHGYQVMSLGGGYEYCSTNNAGQNRKPE
;
A
#
# COMPACT_ATOMS: atom_id res chain seq x y z
N MET A 1 -28.01 12.08 -2.60
CA MET A 1 -27.74 11.91 -2.32
C MET A 1 -27.17 11.74 -1.73
N LYS A 2 -27.00 11.88 -1.85
CA LYS A 2 -26.51 11.98 -1.30
C LYS A 2 -25.83 11.42 -0.77
N TRP A 3 -25.96 11.20 -0.62
CA TRP A 3 -25.22 10.88 -0.11
C TRP A 3 -24.34 9.86 -0.04
N ARG A 4 -24.04 10.08 -0.19
CA ARG A 4 -22.98 9.17 -0.43
C ARG A 4 -21.81 9.35 0.56
N LEU A 5 -21.15 8.24 0.96
CA LEU A 5 -20.05 8.30 1.91
C LEU A 5 -18.81 8.92 1.27
N PRO A 6 -18.02 9.70 2.02
CA PRO A 6 -16.76 10.22 1.48
C PRO A 6 -15.79 9.08 1.17
N MET A 7 -14.98 9.29 0.13
CA MET A 7 -13.92 8.35 -0.17
C MET A 7 -12.88 8.36 0.92
N LYS A 8 -12.45 7.17 1.32
CA LYS A 8 -11.43 7.03 2.35
C LYS A 8 -10.08 6.75 1.70
N LEU A 9 -9.51 7.77 1.12
CA LEU A 9 -8.24 7.67 0.42
C LEU A 9 -7.27 8.71 0.95
N LYS A 10 -6.06 8.26 1.29
CA LYS A 10 -4.97 9.15 1.70
C LYS A 10 -3.73 8.83 0.89
N ILE A 11 -2.97 9.87 0.57
CA ILE A 11 -1.64 9.70 -0.01
C ILE A 11 -0.67 9.98 1.11
N ILE A 12 0.21 9.02 1.39
CA ILE A 12 1.12 9.14 2.53
C ILE A 12 2.57 9.20 2.06
N SER A 13 3.41 9.79 2.89
CA SER A 13 4.83 9.90 2.62
C SER A 13 5.57 8.64 3.11
N CYS A 14 6.82 8.54 2.70
CA CYS A 14 7.70 7.47 3.19
C CYS A 14 7.78 7.50 4.71
N LYS A 15 7.90 8.68 5.27
CA LYS A 15 8.03 8.83 6.71
C LYS A 15 6.75 8.33 7.42
N THR A 16 5.60 8.70 6.88
CA THR A 16 4.34 8.26 7.45
C THR A 16 4.16 6.76 7.36
N LEU A 17 4.57 6.17 6.22
CA LEU A 17 4.46 4.73 6.05
C LEU A 17 5.13 3.96 7.19
N LYS A 18 6.24 4.45 7.68
CA LYS A 18 6.98 3.76 8.75
C LYS A 18 6.13 3.53 9.99
N ASN A 19 5.16 4.41 10.23
CA ASN A 19 4.29 4.27 11.40
C ASN A 19 3.30 3.12 11.27
N TYR A 20 3.14 2.58 10.07
CA TYR A 20 2.18 1.51 9.81
C TYR A 20 2.82 0.16 9.60
N LEU A 21 4.14 0.11 9.43
CA LEU A 21 4.81 -1.16 9.17
C LEU A 21 4.70 -2.06 10.39
N GLY A 22 4.35 -3.31 10.16
CA GLY A 22 4.25 -4.29 11.23
C GLY A 22 2.94 -4.30 12.00
N ARG A 23 2.03 -3.39 11.70
CA ARG A 23 0.75 -3.36 12.38
C ARG A 23 -0.17 -4.45 11.84
N LYS A 24 -0.88 -5.12 12.74
CA LYS A 24 -1.76 -6.21 12.35
C LYS A 24 -3.07 -5.74 11.74
N ASP A 25 -3.43 -4.47 11.95
CA ASP A 25 -4.65 -3.90 11.38
C ASP A 25 -4.40 -3.24 10.03
N VAL A 26 -3.21 -3.46 9.45
CA VAL A 26 -2.84 -2.90 8.16
C VAL A 26 -2.52 -4.02 7.19
N LEU A 27 -3.09 -3.91 5.99
CA LEU A 27 -2.77 -4.80 4.90
C LEU A 27 -1.91 -4.01 3.92
N LEU A 28 -0.62 -4.35 3.86
CA LEU A 28 0.35 -3.63 3.03
C LEU A 28 0.61 -4.44 1.77
N LEU A 29 0.30 -3.87 0.61
CA LEU A 29 0.38 -4.58 -0.66
C LEU A 29 1.38 -3.93 -1.60
N ASP A 30 2.26 -4.76 -2.15
CA ASP A 30 3.26 -4.36 -3.13
C ASP A 30 2.71 -4.68 -4.51
N LEU A 31 2.54 -3.65 -5.34
CA LEU A 31 1.96 -3.80 -6.68
C LEU A 31 3.00 -3.75 -7.78
N ARG A 32 4.28 -3.87 -7.42
CA ARG A 32 5.36 -3.88 -8.41
C ARG A 32 5.43 -5.22 -9.11
N GLU A 33 6.38 -5.35 -10.03
CA GLU A 33 6.67 -6.63 -10.63
C GLU A 33 7.04 -7.63 -9.54
N LYS A 34 6.63 -8.88 -9.73
CA LYS A 34 6.91 -9.92 -8.74
C LYS A 34 8.40 -10.04 -8.47
N SER A 35 9.22 -9.92 -9.51
CA SER A 35 10.67 -10.03 -9.35
C SER A 35 11.24 -8.93 -8.47
N ALA A 36 10.68 -7.72 -8.57
CA ALA A 36 11.11 -6.62 -7.72
C ALA A 36 10.75 -6.91 -6.26
N TYR A 37 9.54 -7.41 -6.04
CA TYR A 37 9.10 -7.78 -4.70
C TYR A 37 10.01 -8.87 -4.12
N ASP A 38 10.32 -9.88 -4.93
CA ASP A 38 11.16 -10.98 -4.45
C ASP A 38 12.55 -10.50 -4.07
N ALA A 39 13.07 -9.50 -4.78
CA ALA A 39 14.39 -8.96 -4.46
C ALA A 39 14.39 -8.21 -3.15
N THR A 40 13.41 -7.34 -2.94
CA THR A 40 13.30 -6.60 -1.69
C THR A 40 11.93 -5.93 -1.62
N HIS A 41 11.40 -5.81 -0.41
CA HIS A 41 10.11 -5.16 -0.19
C HIS A 41 10.05 -4.70 1.26
N TYR A 42 9.06 -3.87 1.56
CA TYR A 42 8.85 -3.44 2.94
C TYR A 42 8.44 -4.61 3.81
N ALA A 43 8.89 -4.57 5.07
CA ALA A 43 8.57 -5.62 6.03
C ALA A 43 7.06 -5.79 6.13
N GLY A 44 6.62 -7.05 5.99
CA GLY A 44 5.20 -7.37 6.10
C GLY A 44 4.41 -7.16 4.84
N ALA A 45 5.02 -6.65 3.77
CA ALA A 45 4.29 -6.43 2.52
C ALA A 45 3.99 -7.76 1.84
N ILE A 46 2.81 -7.82 1.26
CA ILE A 46 2.36 -8.98 0.48
C ILE A 46 2.29 -8.53 -0.97
N TRP A 47 2.82 -9.36 -1.87
CA TRP A 47 2.72 -9.03 -3.27
C TRP A 47 1.30 -9.27 -3.77
N ALA A 48 0.78 -8.36 -4.59
CA ALA A 48 -0.54 -8.50 -5.17
C ALA A 48 -0.51 -8.04 -6.62
N ASP A 49 -1.22 -8.78 -7.46
CA ASP A 49 -1.34 -8.45 -8.88
C ASP A 49 -2.35 -7.30 -9.02
N TRP A 50 -1.85 -6.13 -9.42
CA TRP A 50 -2.73 -4.96 -9.49
C TRP A 50 -3.85 -5.13 -10.52
N GLU A 51 -3.69 -6.00 -11.49
CA GLU A 51 -4.72 -6.25 -12.48
C GLU A 51 -5.88 -7.07 -11.94
N ASN A 52 -5.67 -7.77 -10.81
CA ASN A 52 -6.72 -8.54 -10.13
C ASN A 52 -6.90 -8.08 -8.70
N LEU A 53 -6.65 -6.81 -8.44
CA LEU A 53 -6.46 -6.35 -7.08
C LEU A 53 -7.69 -6.52 -6.21
N GLU A 54 -8.88 -6.24 -6.73
CA GLU A 54 -10.07 -6.34 -5.89
C GLU A 54 -10.28 -7.75 -5.38
N LYS A 55 -10.07 -8.74 -6.24
CA LYS A 55 -10.18 -10.14 -5.82
C LYS A 55 -9.12 -10.50 -4.81
N GLU A 56 -7.89 -10.01 -5.03
CA GLU A 56 -6.81 -10.26 -4.08
C GLU A 56 -7.14 -9.66 -2.71
N VAL A 57 -7.64 -8.44 -2.70
CA VAL A 57 -7.98 -7.76 -1.45
C VAL A 57 -9.08 -8.53 -0.72
N ASP A 58 -10.14 -8.92 -1.44
CA ASP A 58 -11.21 -9.68 -0.81
C ASP A 58 -10.69 -10.96 -0.17
N ARG A 59 -9.83 -11.67 -0.89
CA ARG A 59 -9.27 -12.90 -0.38
C ARG A 59 -8.43 -12.66 0.88
N LEU A 60 -7.58 -11.63 0.82
CA LEU A 60 -6.69 -11.34 1.94
C LEU A 60 -7.45 -10.84 3.16
N LEU A 61 -8.49 -10.03 2.95
CA LEU A 61 -9.30 -9.56 4.07
C LEU A 61 -10.04 -10.72 4.72
N SER A 62 -10.52 -11.67 3.92
CA SER A 62 -11.21 -12.83 4.46
C SER A 62 -10.28 -13.72 5.26
N ALA A 63 -9.01 -13.77 4.89
CA ALA A 63 -8.04 -14.62 5.57
C ALA A 63 -7.41 -13.94 6.78
N ALA A 64 -7.61 -12.64 6.95
CA ALA A 64 -6.99 -11.92 8.05
C ALA A 64 -7.56 -12.36 9.38
N GLU A 65 -6.69 -12.53 10.37
CA GLU A 65 -7.11 -12.97 11.70
C GLU A 65 -7.73 -11.84 12.50
N GLU A 66 -7.37 -10.61 12.18
CA GLU A 66 -7.88 -9.43 12.86
C GLU A 66 -8.47 -8.46 11.84
N PRO A 67 -9.42 -7.62 12.25
CA PRO A 67 -9.98 -6.64 11.33
C PRO A 67 -8.91 -5.73 10.77
N ILE A 68 -8.94 -5.52 9.47
CA ILE A 68 -8.00 -4.63 8.80
C ILE A 68 -8.64 -3.25 8.74
N GLN A 69 -7.91 -2.25 9.24
CA GLN A 69 -8.39 -0.88 9.24
C GLN A 69 -7.95 -0.14 7.98
N TRP A 70 -6.72 -0.37 7.54
CA TRP A 70 -6.19 0.31 6.37
C TRP A 70 -5.56 -0.66 5.41
N ILE A 71 -5.83 -0.44 4.12
CA ILE A 71 -5.11 -1.10 3.04
C ILE A 71 -4.12 -0.08 2.51
N ILE A 72 -2.84 -0.42 2.50
CA ILE A 72 -1.81 0.48 2.00
C ILE A 72 -1.20 -0.14 0.76
N LEU A 73 -1.18 0.62 -0.33
CA LEU A 73 -0.66 0.15 -1.61
C LEU A 73 0.58 0.93 -1.98
N TYR A 74 1.56 0.24 -2.57
CA TYR A 74 2.68 0.94 -3.17
C TYR A 74 3.10 0.26 -4.47
N CYS A 75 3.68 1.05 -5.36
CA CYS A 75 4.26 0.56 -6.60
C CYS A 75 5.59 1.25 -6.80
N ASP A 76 6.19 1.17 -7.98
CA ASP A 76 7.50 1.77 -8.20
C ASP A 76 7.50 3.28 -8.03
N HIS A 77 6.57 3.98 -8.68
CA HIS A 77 6.58 5.44 -8.73
C HIS A 77 5.33 6.10 -8.16
N GLY A 78 4.36 5.32 -7.73
CA GLY A 78 3.15 5.87 -7.13
C GLY A 78 1.96 5.99 -8.07
N ASN A 79 2.13 5.76 -9.36
CA ASN A 79 1.05 5.93 -10.33
C ASN A 79 0.02 4.81 -10.24
N ILE A 80 0.48 3.57 -10.33
CA ILE A 80 -0.42 2.43 -10.30
C ILE A 80 -1.09 2.33 -8.94
N SER A 81 -0.34 2.55 -7.87
CA SER A 81 -0.91 2.44 -6.53
C SER A 81 -1.97 3.51 -6.30
N LEU A 82 -1.78 4.70 -6.85
CA LEU A 82 -2.78 5.75 -6.67
C LEU A 82 -4.08 5.43 -7.41
N VAL A 83 -3.98 4.98 -8.66
CA VAL A 83 -5.16 4.60 -9.42
C VAL A 83 -5.88 3.44 -8.75
N SER A 84 -5.13 2.43 -8.33
CA SER A 84 -5.70 1.27 -7.65
C SER A 84 -6.35 1.66 -6.33
N ALA A 85 -5.71 2.57 -5.58
CA ALA A 85 -6.28 3.03 -4.32
C ALA A 85 -7.60 3.75 -4.54
N ARG A 86 -7.68 4.56 -5.59
CA ARG A 86 -8.92 5.26 -5.90
C ARG A 86 -10.04 4.28 -6.24
N ASP A 87 -9.72 3.25 -7.01
CA ASP A 87 -10.71 2.25 -7.34
C ASP A 87 -11.22 1.52 -6.10
N LEU A 88 -10.31 1.12 -5.22
CA LEU A 88 -10.72 0.46 -3.98
C LEU A 88 -11.52 1.39 -3.09
N ALA A 89 -11.12 2.65 -2.99
CA ALA A 89 -11.84 3.60 -2.16
C ALA A 89 -13.27 3.80 -2.66
N LYS A 90 -13.46 3.78 -3.98
CA LYS A 90 -14.79 3.88 -4.54
C LYS A 90 -15.67 2.71 -4.15
N HIS A 91 -15.07 1.58 -3.86
CA HIS A 91 -15.80 0.39 -3.42
C HIS A 91 -15.94 0.31 -1.91
N GLY A 92 -15.55 1.36 -1.20
CA GLY A 92 -15.79 1.45 0.23
C GLY A 92 -14.63 1.09 1.13
N TYR A 93 -13.49 0.72 0.58
CA TYR A 93 -12.32 0.38 1.39
C TYR A 93 -11.60 1.65 1.88
N GLN A 94 -10.96 1.53 3.03
CA GLN A 94 -10.08 2.58 3.53
C GLN A 94 -8.67 2.31 3.00
N VAL A 95 -8.15 3.20 2.18
CA VAL A 95 -6.93 2.93 1.40
C VAL A 95 -5.96 4.09 1.50
N MET A 96 -4.68 3.75 1.56
CA MET A 96 -3.60 4.72 1.44
C MET A 96 -2.71 4.32 0.28
N SER A 97 -2.16 5.32 -0.42
CA SER A 97 -1.19 5.09 -1.48
C SER A 97 0.11 5.78 -1.12
N LEU A 98 1.22 5.09 -1.30
CA LEU A 98 2.54 5.65 -0.99
C LEU A 98 2.95 6.62 -2.10
N GLY A 99 2.99 7.91 -1.78
CA GLY A 99 3.39 8.93 -2.74
C GLY A 99 4.85 8.77 -3.14
N GLY A 100 5.14 8.93 -4.42
CA GLY A 100 6.48 8.74 -4.95
C GLY A 100 6.88 7.30 -5.14
N GLY A 101 6.22 6.38 -4.45
CA GLY A 101 6.46 4.95 -4.63
C GLY A 101 7.73 4.45 -4.01
N TYR A 102 7.98 3.17 -4.22
CA TYR A 102 9.14 2.49 -3.65
C TYR A 102 10.45 3.10 -4.11
N GLU A 103 10.53 3.47 -5.39
CA GLU A 103 11.75 4.06 -5.94
C GLU A 103 12.15 5.32 -5.20
N TYR A 104 11.19 6.22 -5.05
CA TYR A 104 11.46 7.49 -4.37
C TYR A 104 11.87 7.23 -2.93
N CYS A 105 11.14 6.36 -2.24
CA CYS A 105 11.39 6.11 -0.83
C CYS A 105 12.74 5.42 -0.59
N SER A 106 13.06 4.43 -1.42
CA SER A 106 14.33 3.74 -1.23
C SER A 106 15.52 4.66 -1.53
N THR A 107 15.39 5.51 -2.55
CA THR A 107 16.45 6.44 -2.90
C THR A 107 16.63 7.50 -1.83
N ASN A 108 15.55 8.10 -1.37
CA ASN A 108 15.64 9.21 -0.43
C ASN A 108 15.89 8.74 0.99
N ASN A 109 15.30 7.61 1.37
CA ASN A 109 15.48 7.11 2.73
C ASN A 109 16.85 6.48 2.94
N ALA A 110 17.47 6.00 1.87
CA ALA A 110 18.79 5.42 2.01
C ALA A 110 19.76 6.42 2.58
N GLY A 111 19.68 7.66 2.12
CA GLY A 111 20.54 8.70 2.63
C GLY A 111 20.29 9.04 4.08
N GLN A 112 19.05 8.86 4.51
CA GLN A 112 18.66 9.17 5.87
C GLN A 112 18.96 8.05 6.85
N ASN A 113 18.89 6.85 6.37
CA ASN A 113 18.99 5.67 7.23
C ASN A 113 20.36 5.07 7.27
N ARG A 114 21.18 5.53 6.49
CA ARG A 114 22.46 4.96 6.34
C ARG A 114 23.38 5.07 7.38
N LYS A 115 22.76 5.05 7.04
CA LYS A 115 23.09 4.93 7.52
C LYS A 115 23.44 4.30 7.61
N PRO A 116 23.62 4.25 7.27
CA PRO A 116 23.79 3.73 7.11
C PRO A 116 24.19 3.28 7.00
N GLU A 117 24.40 3.19 6.65
CA GLU A 117 24.31 2.75 6.37
C GLU A 117 24.64 2.49 6.55
#